data_de3ec5b18b6e4bf2e3a2990b62fa085d
#
_entry.id   de3ec5b18b6e4bf2e3a2990b62fa085d
#
_cell.length_a   1.000
_cell.length_b   1.000
_cell.length_c   1.000
_cell.angle_alpha   90.00
_cell.angle_beta   90.00
_cell.angle_gamma   90.00
#
_symmetry.space_group_name_H-M   'P 1'
#
loop_
_entity.id
_entity.type
_entity.pdbx_description
1 polymer ?
#
loop_
_entity_poly.entity_id
_entity_poly.type
_entity_poly.pdbx_seq_one_letter_code
_entity_poly.pdbx_strand_id
1 'polypeptide(L)'
;ERVHRHGDLRERALEPAQRERYEARWTAAQERFVDSPREAVAEADRLLAELAGARGFPDGGQYEEQLAALSVHHAPHVDGYRRVHRAAHLRAEDARDGGTGTEDMREAMVAARALFEELIRPARHDGGAGRHEDRRHEDGHRRTGLNGGRRKAATTRGGHMPWAINRRQAKES
;
A
#
# COMPACT_ATOMS: atom_id res chain seq x y z
N GLU A 1 21.57 2.91 -15.05
CA GLU A 1 22.36 2.90 -13.79
C GLU A 1 21.52 2.48 -12.58
N ARG A 2 20.33 3.07 -12.35
CA ARG A 2 19.42 2.71 -11.23
C ARG A 2 19.00 1.24 -11.25
N VAL A 3 18.64 0.69 -12.40
CA VAL A 3 18.24 -0.72 -12.55
C VAL A 3 19.39 -1.66 -12.21
N HIS A 4 20.65 -1.33 -12.58
CA HIS A 4 21.81 -2.14 -12.21
C HIS A 4 22.10 -2.12 -10.71
N ARG A 5 21.77 -1.02 -10.02
CA ARG A 5 22.05 -0.87 -8.58
C ARG A 5 20.95 -1.48 -7.70
N HIS A 6 19.71 -1.44 -8.13
CA HIS A 6 18.54 -1.81 -7.31
C HIS A 6 17.68 -2.91 -7.92
N GLY A 7 17.97 -3.40 -9.12
CA GLY A 7 17.15 -4.39 -9.83
C GLY A 7 17.10 -5.76 -9.14
N ASP A 8 18.13 -6.12 -8.39
CA ASP A 8 18.23 -7.39 -7.66
C ASP A 8 17.65 -7.34 -6.24
N LEU A 9 17.08 -6.18 -5.83
CA LEU A 9 16.49 -6.03 -4.52
C LEU A 9 15.26 -6.93 -4.39
N ARG A 10 15.26 -7.77 -3.35
CA ARG A 10 14.13 -8.63 -3.03
C ARG A 10 13.34 -8.04 -1.88
N GLU A 11 12.06 -7.80 -2.13
CA GLU A 11 11.17 -7.32 -1.09
C GLU A 11 10.98 -8.35 0.02
N ARG A 12 11.07 -7.88 1.26
CA ARG A 12 10.81 -8.70 2.45
C ARG A 12 9.31 -8.75 2.73
N ALA A 13 8.83 -9.92 3.15
CA ALA A 13 7.48 -10.01 3.69
C ALA A 13 7.37 -9.29 5.03
N LEU A 14 6.26 -8.59 5.24
CA LEU A 14 5.92 -8.04 6.55
C LEU A 14 5.25 -9.11 7.40
N GLU A 15 5.64 -9.17 8.66
CA GLU A 15 4.90 -9.95 9.65
C GLU A 15 3.49 -9.38 9.84
N PRO A 16 2.47 -10.23 10.11
CA PRO A 16 1.08 -9.78 10.27
C PRO A 16 0.92 -8.63 11.28
N ALA A 17 1.55 -8.73 12.44
CA ALA A 17 1.52 -7.69 13.45
C ALA A 17 2.19 -6.37 13.01
N GLN A 18 3.24 -6.45 12.18
CA GLN A 18 3.86 -5.25 11.61
C GLN A 18 2.91 -4.58 10.61
N ARG A 19 2.24 -5.36 9.77
CA ARG A 19 1.25 -4.85 8.83
C ARG A 19 0.13 -4.11 9.55
N GLU A 20 -0.49 -4.74 10.53
CA GLU A 20 -1.57 -4.13 11.33
C GLU A 20 -1.12 -2.81 11.98
N ARG A 21 0.12 -2.73 12.48
CA ARG A 21 0.67 -1.50 13.05
C ARG A 21 0.82 -0.39 12.01
N TYR A 22 1.28 -0.69 10.80
CA TYR A 22 1.39 0.30 9.73
C TYR A 22 0.02 0.77 9.25
N GLU A 23 -0.95 -0.15 9.12
CA GLU A 23 -2.34 0.17 8.77
C GLU A 23 -2.99 1.09 9.81
N ALA A 24 -2.84 0.78 11.08
CA ALA A 24 -3.34 1.62 12.17
C ALA A 24 -2.71 3.02 12.18
N ARG A 25 -1.39 3.12 11.97
CA ARG A 25 -0.69 4.41 11.89
C ARG A 25 -1.13 5.24 10.68
N TRP A 26 -1.34 4.58 9.53
CA TRP A 26 -1.85 5.24 8.33
C TRP A 26 -3.25 5.80 8.55
N THR A 27 -4.14 5.02 9.15
CA THR A 27 -5.50 5.47 9.52
C THR A 27 -5.44 6.66 10.47
N ALA A 28 -4.63 6.58 11.52
CA ALA A 28 -4.47 7.69 12.47
C ALA A 28 -3.92 8.97 11.81
N ALA A 29 -3.00 8.84 10.84
CA ALA A 29 -2.51 10.00 10.08
C ALA A 29 -3.64 10.62 9.23
N GLN A 30 -4.48 9.80 8.60
CA GLN A 30 -5.63 10.29 7.82
C GLN A 30 -6.66 11.02 8.72
N GLU A 31 -6.97 10.47 9.88
CA GLU A 31 -7.88 11.10 10.85
C GLU A 31 -7.32 12.43 11.36
N ARG A 32 -6.02 12.47 11.67
CA ARG A 32 -5.34 13.69 12.13
C ARG A 32 -5.34 14.79 11.08
N PHE A 33 -5.47 14.47 9.81
CA PHE A 33 -5.42 15.45 8.72
C PHE A 33 -6.50 16.54 8.86
N VAL A 34 -7.64 16.24 9.46
CA VAL A 34 -8.73 17.18 9.66
C VAL A 34 -8.30 18.34 10.55
N ASP A 35 -7.59 18.04 11.64
CA ASP A 35 -7.20 19.03 12.64
C ASP A 35 -5.79 19.58 12.41
N SER A 36 -4.88 18.75 11.90
CA SER A 36 -3.47 19.09 11.76
C SER A 36 -2.88 18.53 10.46
N PRO A 37 -3.20 19.12 9.29
CA PRO A 37 -2.77 18.59 7.98
C PRO A 37 -1.25 18.42 7.84
N ARG A 38 -0.47 19.39 8.37
CA ARG A 38 1.01 19.32 8.32
C ARG A 38 1.58 18.16 9.12
N GLU A 39 1.05 17.91 10.30
CA GLU A 39 1.48 16.79 11.13
C GLU A 39 1.11 15.44 10.50
N ALA A 40 -0.07 15.37 9.91
CA ALA A 40 -0.54 14.18 9.19
C ALA A 40 0.37 13.85 8.00
N VAL A 41 0.73 14.84 7.21
CA VAL A 41 1.65 14.69 6.06
C VAL A 41 3.05 14.29 6.52
N ALA A 42 3.57 14.90 7.59
CA ALA A 42 4.86 14.54 8.15
C ALA A 42 4.87 13.11 8.73
N GLU A 43 3.78 12.66 9.31
CA GLU A 43 3.64 11.26 9.78
C GLU A 43 3.55 10.29 8.59
N ALA A 44 2.80 10.62 7.54
CA ALA A 44 2.70 9.80 6.35
C ALA A 44 4.05 9.63 5.64
N ASP A 45 4.86 10.70 5.55
CA ASP A 45 6.20 10.66 4.98
C ASP A 45 7.11 9.72 5.78
N ARG A 46 7.17 9.87 7.10
CA ARG A 46 7.95 9.00 7.98
C ARG A 46 7.51 7.53 7.88
N LEU A 47 6.19 7.31 7.89
CA LEU A 47 5.61 5.98 7.83
C LEU A 47 5.97 5.28 6.51
N LEU A 48 5.90 5.97 5.37
CA LEU A 48 6.29 5.41 4.08
C LEU A 48 7.77 5.07 4.03
N ALA A 49 8.63 5.94 4.56
CA ALA A 49 10.06 5.70 4.66
C ALA A 49 10.39 4.44 5.50
N GLU A 50 9.77 4.32 6.68
CA GLU A 50 9.92 3.17 7.55
C GLU A 50 9.38 1.88 6.92
N LEU A 51 8.20 1.94 6.31
CA LEU A 51 7.57 0.80 5.65
C LEU A 51 8.41 0.30 4.47
N ALA A 52 8.96 1.20 3.65
CA ALA A 52 9.87 0.85 2.57
C ALA A 52 11.14 0.17 3.14
N GLY A 53 11.74 0.71 4.21
CA GLY A 53 12.87 0.08 4.90
C GLY A 53 12.55 -1.32 5.43
N ALA A 54 11.37 -1.51 6.04
CA ALA A 54 10.89 -2.81 6.50
C ALA A 54 10.73 -3.81 5.34
N ARG A 55 10.35 -3.33 4.16
CA ARG A 55 10.26 -4.11 2.92
C ARG A 55 11.63 -4.42 2.29
N GLY A 56 12.71 -3.87 2.82
CA GLY A 56 14.08 -4.14 2.37
C GLY A 56 14.66 -3.10 1.41
N PHE A 57 13.94 -2.00 1.18
CA PHE A 57 14.48 -0.84 0.45
C PHE A 57 15.51 -0.09 1.32
N PRO A 58 16.37 0.76 0.73
CA PRO A 58 17.28 1.60 1.49
C PRO A 58 16.59 2.36 2.61
N ASP A 59 17.34 2.71 3.66
CA ASP A 59 16.82 3.44 4.82
C ASP A 59 16.27 4.82 4.41
N GLY A 60 15.15 5.24 5.04
CA GLY A 60 14.53 6.54 4.80
C GLY A 60 15.43 7.73 5.10
N GLY A 61 16.49 7.57 5.90
CA GLY A 61 17.54 8.56 6.08
C GLY A 61 18.35 8.87 4.81
N GLN A 62 18.24 8.00 3.80
CA GLN A 62 18.83 8.15 2.46
C GLN A 62 17.70 8.29 1.43
N TYR A 63 16.88 9.30 1.57
CA TYR A 63 15.67 9.51 0.76
C TYR A 63 15.88 9.32 -0.74
N GLU A 64 16.92 9.94 -1.31
CA GLU A 64 17.19 9.87 -2.76
C GLU A 64 17.50 8.43 -3.21
N GLU A 65 18.22 7.66 -2.40
CA GLU A 65 18.54 6.28 -2.71
C GLU A 65 17.32 5.38 -2.55
N GLN A 66 16.53 5.58 -1.49
CA GLN A 66 15.27 4.89 -1.29
C GLN A 66 14.30 5.18 -2.43
N LEU A 67 14.15 6.45 -2.83
CA LEU A 67 13.33 6.86 -3.95
C LEU A 67 13.81 6.25 -5.27
N ALA A 68 15.12 6.18 -5.50
CA ALA A 68 15.68 5.55 -6.69
C ALA A 68 15.34 4.05 -6.74
N ALA A 69 15.47 3.34 -5.63
CA ALA A 69 15.12 1.93 -5.52
C ALA A 69 13.61 1.70 -5.72
N LEU A 70 12.75 2.48 -5.05
CA LEU A 70 11.30 2.44 -5.23
C LEU A 70 10.88 2.74 -6.67
N SER A 71 11.60 3.62 -7.38
CA SER A 71 11.31 3.94 -8.79
C SER A 71 11.57 2.77 -9.75
N VAL A 72 12.35 1.79 -9.35
CA VAL A 72 12.59 0.57 -10.14
C VAL A 72 11.48 -0.45 -9.93
N HIS A 73 11.00 -0.61 -8.69
CA HIS A 73 10.05 -1.65 -8.31
C HIS A 73 8.60 -1.18 -8.32
N HIS A 74 8.36 0.09 -8.00
CA HIS A 74 7.03 0.70 -7.82
C HIS A 74 6.87 2.00 -8.63
N ALA A 75 7.41 2.06 -9.84
CA ALA A 75 7.43 3.25 -10.69
C ALA A 75 6.09 4.02 -10.78
N PRO A 76 4.92 3.36 -10.90
CA PRO A 76 3.64 4.07 -11.00
C PRO A 76 3.24 4.84 -9.74
N HIS A 77 3.79 4.47 -8.58
CA HIS A 77 3.35 4.97 -7.27
C HIS A 77 4.36 5.90 -6.60
N VAL A 78 5.57 5.99 -7.14
CA VAL A 78 6.67 6.77 -6.53
C VAL A 78 6.41 8.28 -6.49
N ASP A 79 5.60 8.79 -7.41
CA ASP A 79 5.23 10.21 -7.43
C ASP A 79 4.45 10.65 -6.18
N GLY A 80 3.62 9.77 -5.64
CA GLY A 80 2.92 10.02 -4.37
C GLY A 80 3.91 10.23 -3.22
N TYR A 81 4.97 9.43 -3.16
CA TYR A 81 6.00 9.58 -2.15
C TYR A 81 6.78 10.89 -2.31
N ARG A 82 7.12 11.28 -3.54
CA ARG A 82 7.76 12.59 -3.79
C ARG A 82 6.90 13.76 -3.34
N ARG A 83 5.59 13.71 -3.57
CA ARG A 83 4.65 14.78 -3.18
C ARG A 83 4.54 14.89 -1.68
N VAL A 84 4.34 13.76 -0.97
CA VAL A 84 4.21 13.78 0.49
C VAL A 84 5.51 14.20 1.17
N HIS A 85 6.66 13.73 0.67
CA HIS A 85 7.97 14.15 1.18
C HIS A 85 8.20 15.64 1.00
N ARG A 86 7.92 16.19 -0.18
CA ARG A 86 8.02 17.63 -0.43
C ARG A 86 7.10 18.41 0.51
N ALA A 87 5.84 18.00 0.63
CA ALA A 87 4.87 18.68 1.48
C ALA A 87 5.24 18.62 2.96
N ALA A 88 5.87 17.53 3.43
CA ALA A 88 6.35 17.37 4.79
C ALA A 88 7.54 18.29 5.13
N HIS A 89 8.39 18.60 4.13
CA HIS A 89 9.64 19.35 4.32
C HIS A 89 9.57 20.82 3.91
N LEU A 90 8.43 21.28 3.36
CA LEU A 90 8.22 22.69 3.06
C LEU A 90 8.08 23.49 4.35
N ARG A 91 8.88 24.57 4.46
CA ARG A 91 8.81 25.49 5.60
C ARG A 91 7.51 26.29 5.58
N ALA A 92 7.05 26.67 6.78
CA ALA A 92 5.85 27.52 6.92
C ALA A 92 5.98 28.88 6.21
N GLU A 93 7.20 29.34 5.97
CA GLU A 93 7.51 30.60 5.29
C GLU A 93 7.25 30.49 3.77
N ASP A 94 7.58 29.34 3.17
CA ASP A 94 7.35 29.07 1.75
C ASP A 94 5.85 28.92 1.43
N ALA A 95 5.03 28.63 2.46
CA ALA A 95 3.59 28.52 2.33
C ALA A 95 2.87 29.87 2.10
N ARG A 96 3.52 31.00 2.34
CA ARG A 96 2.94 32.35 2.14
C ARG A 96 3.06 32.84 0.69
N ASP A 97 4.05 32.31 -0.05
CA ASP A 97 4.33 32.70 -1.44
C ASP A 97 3.84 31.65 -2.48
N GLY A 98 2.72 30.98 -2.19
CA GLY A 98 2.18 29.92 -3.06
C GLY A 98 2.63 28.51 -2.64
N GLY A 99 3.10 28.37 -1.40
CA GLY A 99 3.44 27.06 -0.82
C GLY A 99 2.23 26.19 -0.61
N THR A 100 2.50 24.92 -0.31
CA THR A 100 1.54 23.83 -0.22
C THR A 100 0.38 24.16 0.70
N GLY A 101 -0.76 24.49 0.12
CA GLY A 101 -2.02 24.68 0.82
C GLY A 101 -2.56 23.35 1.39
N THR A 102 -3.61 23.44 2.19
CA THR A 102 -4.27 22.24 2.74
C THR A 102 -4.74 21.28 1.64
N GLU A 103 -5.18 21.83 0.50
CA GLU A 103 -5.62 21.02 -0.64
C GLU A 103 -4.45 20.27 -1.29
N ASP A 104 -3.30 20.91 -1.47
CA ASP A 104 -2.11 20.24 -2.00
C ASP A 104 -1.62 19.14 -1.06
N MET A 105 -1.68 19.38 0.25
CA MET A 105 -1.37 18.37 1.26
C MET A 105 -2.34 17.20 1.20
N ARG A 106 -3.63 17.46 0.97
CA ARG A 106 -4.64 16.43 0.79
C ARG A 106 -4.35 15.60 -0.46
N GLU A 107 -4.05 16.25 -1.58
CA GLU A 107 -3.68 15.55 -2.81
C GLU A 107 -2.41 14.71 -2.66
N ALA A 108 -1.42 15.23 -1.94
CA ALA A 108 -0.20 14.48 -1.63
C ALA A 108 -0.50 13.21 -0.81
N MET A 109 -1.35 13.31 0.22
CA MET A 109 -1.80 12.15 1.01
C MET A 109 -2.55 11.12 0.17
N VAL A 110 -3.45 11.58 -0.71
CA VAL A 110 -4.20 10.69 -1.62
C VAL A 110 -3.26 9.97 -2.60
N ALA A 111 -2.29 10.69 -3.17
CA ALA A 111 -1.31 10.10 -4.08
C ALA A 111 -0.36 9.12 -3.36
N ALA A 112 0.06 9.45 -2.14
CA ALA A 112 0.95 8.60 -1.32
C ALA A 112 0.29 7.29 -0.89
N ARG A 113 -1.04 7.28 -0.76
CA ARG A 113 -1.82 6.09 -0.41
C ARG A 113 -1.58 4.93 -1.38
N ALA A 114 -1.43 5.20 -2.66
CA ALA A 114 -1.21 4.16 -3.66
C ALA A 114 0.10 3.39 -3.41
N LEU A 115 1.18 4.09 -3.02
CA LEU A 115 2.42 3.44 -2.63
C LEU A 115 2.27 2.68 -1.30
N PHE A 116 1.59 3.27 -0.32
CA PHE A 116 1.30 2.60 0.95
C PHE A 116 0.59 1.26 0.74
N GLU A 117 -0.50 1.27 -0.05
CA GLU A 117 -1.28 0.07 -0.36
C GLU A 117 -0.45 -1.00 -1.09
N GLU A 118 0.49 -0.59 -1.94
CA GLU A 118 1.38 -1.52 -2.61
C GLU A 118 2.42 -2.13 -1.67
N LEU A 119 3.06 -1.32 -0.82
CA LEU A 119 4.06 -1.77 0.14
C LEU A 119 3.48 -2.63 1.27
N ILE A 120 2.20 -2.41 1.65
CA ILE A 120 1.57 -3.18 2.72
C ILE A 120 1.09 -4.56 2.25
N ARG A 121 0.99 -4.81 0.95
CA ARG A 121 0.56 -6.10 0.42
C ARG A 121 1.47 -7.23 0.87
N PRO A 122 0.91 -8.43 1.10
CA PRO A 122 1.73 -9.62 1.25
C PRO A 122 2.69 -9.76 0.07
N ALA A 123 3.96 -10.10 0.32
CA ALA A 123 4.87 -10.45 -0.75
C ALA A 123 4.21 -11.57 -1.58
N ARG A 124 4.12 -11.38 -2.89
CA ARG A 124 3.72 -12.48 -3.77
C ARG A 124 4.79 -13.54 -3.64
N HIS A 125 4.44 -14.66 -3.05
CA HIS A 125 5.27 -15.85 -3.19
C HIS A 125 5.23 -16.18 -4.68
N ASP A 126 6.30 -15.96 -5.38
CA ASP A 126 6.56 -16.63 -6.64
C ASP A 126 6.69 -18.13 -6.33
N GLY A 127 5.54 -18.75 -6.11
CA GLY A 127 5.38 -20.18 -5.94
C GLY A 127 5.55 -20.90 -7.27
N GLY A 128 6.67 -20.65 -7.92
CA GLY A 128 7.15 -21.37 -9.09
C GLY A 128 8.18 -22.44 -8.71
N ALA A 129 7.89 -23.27 -7.72
CA ALA A 129 8.65 -24.49 -7.52
C ALA A 129 7.68 -25.67 -7.66
N GLY A 130 7.81 -26.33 -8.80
CA GLY A 130 6.98 -27.44 -9.23
C GLY A 130 6.75 -28.48 -8.14
N ARG A 131 5.51 -28.73 -7.83
CA ARG A 131 5.11 -30.04 -7.38
C ARG A 131 5.00 -30.91 -8.62
N HIS A 132 6.12 -31.56 -8.95
CA HIS A 132 6.08 -32.83 -9.63
C HIS A 132 5.41 -33.80 -8.66
N GLU A 133 4.09 -33.91 -8.72
CA GLU A 133 3.42 -35.12 -8.23
C GLU A 133 3.70 -36.21 -9.23
N ASP A 134 4.64 -37.04 -8.84
CA ASP A 134 4.90 -38.37 -9.37
C ASP A 134 3.60 -39.18 -9.27
N ARG A 135 2.83 -39.17 -10.36
CA ARG A 135 1.70 -40.09 -10.52
C ARG A 135 2.25 -41.45 -10.85
N ARG A 136 2.60 -42.21 -9.81
CA ARG A 136 2.67 -43.64 -9.95
C ARG A 136 1.25 -44.20 -10.03
N HIS A 137 0.99 -44.81 -11.17
CA HIS A 137 -0.09 -45.75 -11.41
C HIS A 137 -0.19 -46.75 -10.27
N GLU A 138 -1.40 -46.92 -9.74
CA GLU A 138 -1.89 -48.21 -9.31
C GLU A 138 -3.39 -48.32 -9.59
N ASP A 139 -3.68 -49.28 -10.43
CA ASP A 139 -4.99 -49.82 -10.78
C ASP A 139 -5.73 -50.34 -9.55
N GLY A 140 -7.03 -50.24 -9.57
CA GLY A 140 -7.80 -51.17 -8.79
C GLY A 140 -9.19 -50.76 -8.28
N HIS A 141 -10.22 -51.13 -9.06
CA HIS A 141 -11.54 -51.60 -8.61
C HIS A 141 -12.59 -50.68 -7.96
N ARG A 142 -13.61 -50.43 -8.82
CA ARG A 142 -15.08 -50.64 -8.59
C ARG A 142 -15.66 -50.39 -7.17
N ARG A 143 -16.60 -49.49 -7.08
CA ARG A 143 -18.06 -49.74 -6.91
C ARG A 143 -18.80 -48.49 -6.40
N THR A 144 -19.79 -48.15 -7.17
CA THR A 144 -21.18 -47.72 -6.83
C THR A 144 -21.49 -47.15 -5.45
N GLY A 145 -22.11 -45.97 -5.46
CA GLY A 145 -22.89 -45.44 -4.32
C GLY A 145 -23.46 -44.07 -4.58
N LEU A 146 -24.71 -44.03 -4.99
CA LEU A 146 -25.60 -42.86 -5.08
C LEU A 146 -25.81 -42.18 -3.73
N ASN A 147 -25.91 -40.86 -3.71
CA ASN A 147 -26.97 -40.03 -3.09
C ASN A 147 -26.37 -38.74 -2.61
N GLY A 148 -26.75 -37.58 -3.09
CA GLY A 148 -27.99 -36.90 -2.73
C GLY A 148 -27.81 -35.90 -1.56
N GLY A 149 -27.88 -34.63 -1.81
CA GLY A 149 -28.18 -33.74 -0.69
C GLY A 149 -27.58 -32.33 -0.68
N ARG A 150 -28.27 -31.39 -1.32
CA ARG A 150 -28.62 -30.03 -0.83
C ARG A 150 -27.53 -29.07 -0.30
N ARG A 151 -27.36 -28.02 -1.08
CA ARG A 151 -27.48 -26.59 -0.73
C ARG A 151 -27.06 -26.14 0.68
N LYS A 152 -26.15 -25.20 0.75
CA LYS A 152 -26.43 -23.90 1.41
C LYS A 152 -25.40 -22.85 0.99
N ALA A 153 -25.94 -21.71 0.56
CA ALA A 153 -25.27 -20.47 0.31
C ALA A 153 -24.67 -19.90 1.60
N ALA A 154 -23.47 -19.34 1.53
CA ALA A 154 -22.96 -18.49 2.58
C ALA A 154 -22.61 -17.12 1.99
N THR A 155 -23.34 -16.17 2.46
CA THR A 155 -23.41 -14.75 2.27
C THR A 155 -22.06 -14.06 2.41
N THR A 156 -21.63 -13.38 1.37
CA THR A 156 -20.52 -12.44 1.38
C THR A 156 -20.94 -11.18 2.13
N ARG A 157 -20.36 -10.93 3.27
CA ARG A 157 -20.45 -9.62 3.94
C ARG A 157 -19.43 -8.69 3.31
N GLY A 158 -19.91 -7.78 2.45
CA GLY A 158 -19.18 -6.64 1.96
C GLY A 158 -18.96 -5.63 3.09
N GLY A 159 -17.71 -5.38 3.43
CA GLY A 159 -17.35 -4.28 4.30
C GLY A 159 -17.52 -2.95 3.58
N HIS A 160 -18.49 -2.14 4.03
CA HIS A 160 -18.69 -0.78 3.56
C HIS A 160 -17.59 0.13 4.10
N MET A 161 -16.89 0.79 3.21
CA MET A 161 -15.96 1.87 3.53
C MET A 161 -16.76 3.19 3.65
N PRO A 162 -16.69 3.92 4.77
CA PRO A 162 -17.61 5.05 5.03
C PRO A 162 -17.24 6.40 4.40
N TRP A 163 -16.25 6.47 3.51
CA TRP A 163 -15.79 7.76 2.98
C TRP A 163 -16.05 8.02 1.48
N ALA A 164 -16.84 7.18 0.83
CA ALA A 164 -17.34 7.48 -0.51
C ALA A 164 -18.39 8.60 -0.42
N ILE A 165 -17.98 9.83 -0.11
CA ILE A 165 -18.84 11.00 -0.12
C ILE A 165 -19.18 11.38 -1.56
N ASN A 166 -20.35 11.02 -1.89
CA ASN A 166 -21.33 11.48 -2.85
C ASN A 166 -21.06 12.89 -3.39
N ARG A 167 -20.48 12.96 -4.59
CA ARG A 167 -20.42 14.18 -5.39
C ARG A 167 -21.69 14.29 -6.24
N ARG A 168 -22.84 14.58 -5.62
CA ARG A 168 -24.03 15.06 -6.29
C ARG A 168 -24.86 15.88 -5.29
N GLN A 169 -24.85 17.15 -5.46
CA GLN A 169 -25.92 18.13 -5.47
C GLN A 169 -25.40 19.50 -5.06
N ALA A 170 -25.13 20.29 -6.04
CA ALA A 170 -25.26 21.73 -5.98
C ALA A 170 -25.50 22.22 -7.41
N LYS A 171 -26.74 22.08 -7.87
CA LYS A 171 -27.29 22.85 -8.97
C LYS A 171 -28.77 23.00 -8.63
N GLU A 172 -29.12 24.21 -8.34
CA GLU A 172 -30.41 24.89 -8.30
C GLU A 172 -30.56 25.73 -7.01
N SER A 173 -30.34 26.97 -7.11
CA SER A 173 -31.19 28.17 -6.96
C SER A 173 -30.31 29.39 -6.93
#